data_4547bdddbaa7c722692abb9b1b473cce
#
_entry.id   4547bdddbaa7c722692abb9b1b473cce
#
_cell.length_a   1.000
_cell.length_b   1.000
_cell.length_c   1.000
_cell.angle_alpha   90.00
_cell.angle_beta   90.00
_cell.angle_gamma   90.00
#
_symmetry.space_group_name_H-M   'P 1'
#
loop_
_entity.id
_entity.type
_entity.pdbx_description
1 polymer ?
#
loop_
_entity_poly.entity_id
_entity_poly.type
_entity_poly.pdbx_seq_one_letter_code
_entity_poly.pdbx_strand_id
1 'polypeptide(L)'
;MIKNAIMLLTVGGLIAGWLTEAVEARVVRLVVERTTPYADGRSFGDAGTFERLEGTVYMEVDPDDPLNAVVVNLDRAPRTADGLVEFSAPFVIIKPVDMARGNQKVLYGVNKRGNAIEIS
;
A
#
# COMPACT_ATOMS: atom_id res chain seq x y z
N MET A 1 7.80 26.34 -37.78
CA MET A 1 8.06 26.46 -36.34
C MET A 1 6.89 26.00 -35.50
N ILE A 2 5.71 26.53 -35.72
CA ILE A 2 4.50 26.18 -34.94
C ILE A 2 4.11 24.69 -35.11
N LYS A 3 4.28 24.11 -36.28
CA LYS A 3 3.98 22.70 -36.56
C LYS A 3 4.87 21.71 -35.79
N ASN A 4 6.12 22.05 -35.52
CA ASN A 4 7.03 21.21 -34.80
C ASN A 4 6.72 21.16 -33.29
N ALA A 5 6.26 22.25 -32.73
CA ALA A 5 5.84 22.32 -31.34
C ALA A 5 4.58 21.47 -31.05
N ILE A 6 3.63 21.47 -31.99
CA ILE A 6 2.40 20.68 -31.92
C ILE A 6 2.72 19.18 -32.01
N MET A 7 3.68 18.80 -32.85
CA MET A 7 4.12 17.41 -33.00
C MET A 7 4.78 16.86 -31.75
N LEU A 8 5.60 17.66 -31.04
CA LEU A 8 6.22 17.30 -29.78
C LEU A 8 5.19 17.09 -28.65
N LEU A 9 4.17 17.90 -28.59
CA LEU A 9 3.06 17.75 -27.62
C LEU A 9 2.26 16.46 -27.85
N THR A 10 2.05 16.08 -29.11
CA THR A 10 1.32 14.84 -29.46
C THR A 10 2.12 13.60 -29.07
N VAL A 11 3.43 13.59 -29.26
CA VAL A 11 4.31 12.49 -28.87
C VAL A 11 4.37 12.37 -27.35
N GLY A 12 4.46 13.46 -26.61
CA GLY A 12 4.43 13.47 -25.16
C GLY A 12 3.10 12.93 -24.59
N GLY A 13 1.98 13.27 -25.20
CA GLY A 13 0.67 12.76 -24.81
C GLY A 13 0.52 11.24 -25.04
N LEU A 14 1.08 10.70 -26.10
CA LEU A 14 1.09 9.26 -26.38
C LEU A 14 1.94 8.49 -25.36
N ILE A 15 3.11 8.98 -24.99
CA ILE A 15 3.98 8.33 -23.97
C ILE A 15 3.29 8.35 -22.61
N ALA A 16 2.63 9.42 -22.20
CA ALA A 16 1.87 9.50 -20.97
C ALA A 16 0.71 8.49 -20.94
N GLY A 17 0.03 8.24 -22.06
CA GLY A 17 -1.04 7.25 -22.20
C GLY A 17 -0.57 5.80 -22.04
N TRP A 18 0.67 5.52 -22.29
CA TRP A 18 1.24 4.16 -22.14
C TRP A 18 1.72 3.82 -20.74
N LEU A 19 1.86 4.83 -19.88
CA LEU A 19 2.32 4.67 -18.50
C LEU A 19 1.16 4.53 -17.50
N THR A 20 -0.06 4.57 -18.01
CA THR A 20 -1.25 4.49 -17.15
C THR A 20 -1.74 3.07 -17.03
N GLU A 21 -1.10 2.27 -16.42
CA GLU A 21 -1.60 1.28 -16.21
C GLU A 21 -1.74 0.25 -15.42
N ALA A 22 -1.47 -0.06 -14.31
CA ALA A 22 -1.91 -1.07 -13.39
C ALA A 22 -2.98 -0.46 -12.50
N VAL A 23 -4.20 -0.86 -12.69
CA VAL A 23 -5.17 -0.58 -11.69
C VAL A 23 -4.98 -1.54 -10.57
N GLU A 24 -4.60 -1.02 -9.48
CA GLU A 24 -4.32 -1.74 -8.27
C GLU A 24 -5.35 -1.38 -7.22
N ALA A 25 -5.52 -2.25 -6.24
CA ALA A 25 -6.24 -1.91 -5.05
C ALA A 25 -5.59 -0.67 -4.41
N ARG A 26 -6.39 0.35 -4.16
CA ARG A 26 -5.93 1.62 -3.60
C ARG A 26 -6.12 1.62 -2.09
N VAL A 27 -5.08 1.97 -1.34
CA VAL A 27 -5.21 2.26 0.09
C VAL A 27 -5.92 3.60 0.25
N VAL A 28 -7.06 3.60 0.94
CA VAL A 28 -7.86 4.80 1.19
C VAL A 28 -7.75 5.29 2.61
N ARG A 29 -7.44 4.41 3.55
CA ARG A 29 -7.30 4.76 4.96
C ARG A 29 -6.43 3.75 5.69
N LEU A 30 -5.61 4.26 6.60
CA LEU A 30 -4.84 3.46 7.53
C LEU A 30 -5.12 3.95 8.94
N VAL A 31 -5.61 3.07 9.79
CA VAL A 31 -5.96 3.38 11.17
C VAL A 31 -5.00 2.68 12.11
N VAL A 32 -4.23 3.43 12.86
CA VAL A 32 -3.40 2.89 13.96
C VAL A 32 -4.27 2.81 15.21
N GLU A 33 -4.48 1.62 15.70
CA GLU A 33 -5.34 1.36 16.86
C GLU A 33 -4.53 1.24 18.14
N ARG A 34 -3.28 0.77 18.01
CA ARG A 34 -2.39 0.58 19.17
C ARG A 34 -0.94 0.84 18.78
N THR A 35 -0.22 1.48 19.69
CA THR A 35 1.23 1.66 19.63
C THR A 35 1.84 1.16 20.93
N THR A 36 2.79 0.25 20.84
CA THR A 36 3.48 -0.31 22.00
C THR A 36 4.99 -0.31 21.78
N PRO A 37 5.80 -0.22 22.85
CA PRO A 37 7.24 -0.45 22.72
C PRO A 37 7.51 -1.85 22.17
N TYR A 38 8.43 -1.95 21.23
CA TYR A 38 8.88 -3.24 20.72
C TYR A 38 10.02 -3.76 21.61
N ALA A 39 10.04 -5.09 21.85
CA ALA A 39 11.05 -5.77 22.66
C ALA A 39 11.28 -5.07 24.02
N ASP A 40 10.19 -4.73 24.71
CA ASP A 40 10.21 -4.05 26.02
C ASP A 40 11.02 -2.75 26.04
N GLY A 41 11.09 -2.05 24.93
CA GLY A 41 11.81 -0.78 24.80
C GLY A 41 13.32 -0.93 24.68
N ARG A 42 13.82 -2.11 24.36
CA ARG A 42 15.25 -2.35 24.15
C ARG A 42 15.79 -1.52 22.98
N SER A 43 16.99 -1.00 23.13
CA SER A 43 17.68 -0.28 22.06
C SER A 43 18.45 -1.26 21.16
N PHE A 44 18.40 -0.99 19.86
CA PHE A 44 19.07 -1.77 18.81
C PHE A 44 20.19 -0.95 18.16
N GLY A 45 21.30 -0.82 18.84
CA GLY A 45 22.45 -0.08 18.35
C GLY A 45 22.11 1.36 18.01
N ASP A 46 22.63 1.84 16.88
CA ASP A 46 22.44 3.23 16.43
C ASP A 46 21.00 3.55 16.02
N ALA A 47 20.20 2.53 15.69
CA ALA A 47 18.79 2.72 15.36
C ALA A 47 17.93 3.09 16.57
N GLY A 48 18.43 2.83 17.79
CA GLY A 48 17.71 3.13 19.02
C GLY A 48 16.57 2.16 19.32
N THR A 49 15.54 2.65 19.99
CA THR A 49 14.35 1.87 20.33
C THR A 49 13.36 1.79 19.16
N PHE A 50 12.58 0.73 19.15
CA PHE A 50 11.53 0.50 18.17
C PHE A 50 10.16 0.51 18.82
N GLU A 51 9.15 0.79 18.01
CA GLU A 51 7.74 0.68 18.40
C GLU A 51 7.00 -0.22 17.42
N ARG A 52 5.95 -0.84 17.94
CA ARG A 52 5.03 -1.69 17.18
C ARG A 52 3.70 -0.97 17.03
N LEU A 53 3.31 -0.73 15.80
CA LEU A 53 2.01 -0.20 15.43
C LEU A 53 1.13 -1.35 14.98
N GLU A 54 -0.10 -1.40 15.49
CA GLU A 54 -1.12 -2.36 15.06
C GLU A 54 -2.37 -1.60 14.66
N GLY A 55 -3.02 -2.07 13.63
CA GLY A 55 -4.24 -1.42 13.17
C GLY A 55 -4.84 -2.07 11.95
N THR A 56 -5.67 -1.31 11.26
CA THR A 56 -6.41 -1.76 10.08
C THR A 56 -6.13 -0.86 8.89
N VAL A 57 -5.81 -1.48 7.75
CA VAL A 57 -5.72 -0.81 6.45
C VAL A 57 -7.00 -1.06 5.68
N TYR A 58 -7.56 0.01 5.10
CA TYR A 58 -8.75 -0.03 4.25
C TYR A 58 -8.34 0.24 2.81
N MET A 59 -8.85 -0.57 1.91
CA MET A 59 -8.49 -0.57 0.50
C MET A 59 -9.76 -0.61 -0.35
N GLU A 60 -9.68 -0.06 -1.55
CA GLU A 60 -10.72 -0.13 -2.56
C GLU A 60 -10.18 -0.70 -3.85
N VAL A 61 -11.01 -1.43 -4.56
CA VAL A 61 -10.71 -1.99 -5.88
C VAL A 61 -11.90 -1.75 -6.80
N ASP A 62 -11.62 -1.43 -8.07
CA ASP A 62 -12.65 -1.30 -9.09
C ASP A 62 -13.00 -2.68 -9.67
N PRO A 63 -14.23 -3.19 -9.43
CA PRO A 63 -14.62 -4.49 -9.95
C PRO A 63 -14.90 -4.49 -11.46
N ASP A 64 -15.08 -3.32 -12.07
CA ASP A 64 -15.36 -3.18 -13.49
C ASP A 64 -14.08 -3.01 -14.33
N ASP A 65 -12.93 -2.84 -13.69
CA ASP A 65 -11.65 -2.80 -14.38
C ASP A 65 -11.28 -4.18 -14.93
N PRO A 66 -11.00 -4.32 -16.24
CA PRO A 66 -10.63 -5.60 -16.85
C PRO A 66 -9.42 -6.27 -16.21
N LEU A 67 -8.47 -5.50 -15.66
CA LEU A 67 -7.28 -6.04 -14.98
C LEU A 67 -7.64 -6.77 -13.69
N ASN A 68 -8.78 -6.43 -13.08
CA ASN A 68 -9.26 -7.07 -11.86
C ASN A 68 -10.16 -8.31 -12.13
N ALA A 69 -10.42 -8.64 -13.39
CA ALA A 69 -11.25 -9.79 -13.76
C ALA A 69 -10.70 -11.14 -13.27
N VAL A 70 -9.41 -11.20 -12.96
CA VAL A 70 -8.76 -12.39 -12.41
C VAL A 70 -9.13 -12.65 -10.93
N VAL A 71 -9.69 -11.65 -10.25
CA VAL A 71 -10.09 -11.78 -8.85
C VAL A 71 -11.44 -12.48 -8.77
N VAL A 72 -11.45 -13.66 -8.17
CA VAL A 72 -12.64 -14.51 -8.11
C VAL A 72 -13.75 -13.86 -7.28
N ASN A 73 -14.98 -13.80 -7.84
CA ASN A 73 -16.17 -13.25 -7.21
C ASN A 73 -16.11 -11.74 -6.86
N LEU A 74 -15.16 -11.00 -7.39
CA LEU A 74 -15.09 -9.57 -7.15
C LEU A 74 -16.35 -8.84 -7.67
N ASP A 75 -16.89 -9.30 -8.80
CA ASP A 75 -18.11 -8.79 -9.41
C ASP A 75 -19.37 -8.99 -8.56
N ARG A 76 -19.32 -9.93 -7.62
CA ARG A 76 -20.43 -10.27 -6.69
C ARG A 76 -20.29 -9.61 -5.32
N ALA A 77 -19.16 -8.97 -5.04
CA ALA A 77 -18.93 -8.31 -3.77
C ALA A 77 -19.83 -7.07 -3.63
N PRO A 78 -20.25 -6.72 -2.41
CA PRO A 78 -20.99 -5.49 -2.16
C PRO A 78 -20.18 -4.27 -2.63
N ARG A 79 -20.85 -3.33 -3.29
CA ARG A 79 -20.22 -2.12 -3.81
C ARG A 79 -20.55 -0.91 -2.93
N THR A 80 -19.60 0.00 -2.82
CA THR A 80 -19.81 1.32 -2.24
C THR A 80 -20.71 2.19 -3.13
N ALA A 81 -21.10 3.37 -2.65
CA ALA A 81 -21.87 4.33 -3.44
C ALA A 81 -21.15 4.73 -4.74
N ASP A 82 -19.82 4.69 -4.76
CA ASP A 82 -19.00 5.00 -5.93
C ASP A 82 -18.78 3.79 -6.86
N GLY A 83 -19.42 2.65 -6.54
CA GLY A 83 -19.33 1.43 -7.36
C GLY A 83 -18.07 0.59 -7.13
N LEU A 84 -17.26 0.92 -6.14
CA LEU A 84 -16.03 0.21 -5.79
C LEU A 84 -16.30 -0.89 -4.76
N VAL A 85 -15.41 -1.86 -4.67
CA VAL A 85 -15.42 -2.85 -3.60
C VAL A 85 -14.41 -2.43 -2.54
N GLU A 86 -14.90 -2.21 -1.32
CA GLU A 86 -14.06 -1.92 -0.16
C GLU A 86 -13.73 -3.20 0.59
N PHE A 87 -12.49 -3.32 1.02
CA PHE A 87 -12.04 -4.39 1.90
C PHE A 87 -10.99 -3.88 2.87
N SER A 88 -10.76 -4.62 3.94
CA SER A 88 -9.81 -4.24 4.97
C SER A 88 -8.98 -5.41 5.42
N ALA A 89 -7.80 -5.12 5.94
CA ALA A 89 -6.91 -6.11 6.50
C ALA A 89 -6.20 -5.55 7.74
N PRO A 90 -5.92 -6.38 8.75
CA PRO A 90 -5.05 -5.98 9.84
C PRO A 90 -3.61 -5.81 9.36
N PHE A 91 -2.89 -4.89 9.98
CA PHE A 91 -1.46 -4.72 9.73
C PHE A 91 -0.68 -4.62 11.05
N VAL A 92 0.58 -4.96 10.99
CA VAL A 92 1.57 -4.70 12.02
C VAL A 92 2.78 -4.05 11.37
N ILE A 93 3.23 -2.94 11.94
CA ILE A 93 4.45 -2.25 11.54
C ILE A 93 5.37 -2.15 12.76
N ILE A 94 6.60 -2.62 12.60
CA ILE A 94 7.67 -2.40 13.57
C ILE A 94 8.62 -1.39 12.96
N LYS A 95 8.83 -0.26 13.62
CA LYS A 95 9.64 0.83 13.11
C LYS A 95 10.47 1.46 14.22
N PRO A 96 11.61 2.14 13.89
CA PRO A 96 12.29 2.97 14.85
C PRO A 96 11.35 4.06 15.40
N VAL A 97 11.46 4.36 16.69
CA VAL A 97 10.77 5.52 17.29
C VAL A 97 11.25 6.80 16.63
N ASP A 98 12.56 6.91 16.44
CA ASP A 98 13.19 7.98 15.64
C ASP A 98 13.48 7.46 14.23
N MET A 99 12.63 7.82 13.28
CA MET A 99 12.73 7.37 11.89
C MET A 99 14.04 7.81 11.21
N ALA A 100 14.62 8.92 11.64
CA ALA A 100 15.88 9.42 11.08
C ALA A 100 17.08 8.48 11.39
N ARG A 101 16.95 7.66 12.42
CA ARG A 101 17.98 6.68 12.82
C ARG A 101 17.81 5.31 12.12
N GLY A 102 16.75 5.13 11.35
CA GLY A 102 16.52 3.92 10.57
C GLY A 102 17.45 3.83 9.36
N ASN A 103 17.61 2.62 8.83
CA ASN A 103 18.45 2.34 7.66
C ASN A 103 17.75 2.59 6.32
N GLN A 104 16.55 3.18 6.33
CA GLN A 104 15.71 3.47 5.16
C GLN A 104 15.33 2.22 4.33
N LYS A 105 15.37 1.04 4.94
CA LYS A 105 14.97 -0.22 4.32
C LYS A 105 13.68 -0.73 4.96
N VAL A 106 12.82 -1.30 4.13
CA VAL A 106 11.58 -1.94 4.57
C VAL A 106 11.67 -3.43 4.28
N LEU A 107 11.41 -4.25 5.30
CA LEU A 107 11.15 -5.67 5.15
C LEU A 107 9.63 -5.87 5.15
N TYR A 108 9.09 -6.32 4.03
CA TYR A 108 7.66 -6.62 3.91
C TYR A 108 7.43 -8.13 3.99
N GLY A 109 6.63 -8.52 4.96
CA GLY A 109 6.23 -9.90 5.16
C GLY A 109 4.76 -10.10 4.81
N VAL A 110 4.47 -11.08 3.96
CA VAL A 110 3.09 -11.50 3.66
C VAL A 110 2.74 -12.69 4.53
N ASN A 111 1.62 -12.58 5.24
CA ASN A 111 1.11 -13.69 6.05
C ASN A 111 0.79 -14.89 5.18
N LYS A 112 1.27 -16.05 5.59
CA LYS A 112 0.94 -17.31 4.96
C LYS A 112 -0.10 -18.04 5.80
N ARG A 113 -1.29 -18.26 5.23
CA ARG A 113 -2.39 -18.98 5.89
C ARG A 113 -2.78 -18.44 7.27
N GLY A 114 -2.77 -17.12 7.42
CA GLY A 114 -3.18 -16.47 8.67
C GLY A 114 -2.11 -16.40 9.77
N ASN A 115 -0.92 -16.96 9.55
CA ASN A 115 0.17 -16.84 10.50
C ASN A 115 0.99 -15.59 10.22
N ALA A 116 1.16 -14.75 11.23
CA ALA A 116 2.08 -13.62 11.15
C ALA A 116 3.53 -14.13 11.04
N ILE A 117 4.34 -13.43 10.26
CA ILE A 117 5.79 -13.65 10.29
C ILE A 117 6.29 -13.02 11.60
N GLU A 118 6.64 -13.87 12.56
CA GLU A 118 7.34 -13.41 13.75
C GLU A 118 8.82 -13.20 13.42
N ILE A 119 9.25 -11.96 13.57
CA ILE A 119 10.68 -11.63 13.56
C ILE A 119 11.14 -11.75 15.01
N SER A 120 11.74 -12.88 15.32
CA SER A 120 12.35 -13.14 16.64
C SER A 120 13.78 -12.61 16.68
#